data_d975c3640c86e3be225b2cbc9219f961
#
_entry.id   d975c3640c86e3be225b2cbc9219f961
#
_cell.length_a   1.000
_cell.length_b   1.000
_cell.length_c   1.000
_cell.angle_alpha   90.00
_cell.angle_beta   90.00
_cell.angle_gamma   90.00
#
_symmetry.space_group_name_H-M   'P 1'
#
loop_
_entity.id
_entity.type
_entity.pdbx_description
1 polymer ?
#
loop_
_entity_poly.entity_id
_entity_poly.type
_entity_poly.pdbx_seq_one_letter_code
_entity_poly.pdbx_strand_id
1 'polypeptide(L)'
;MKWGRILVAGIGTSVAVLLVITLVVTGYAFKLAFEVRGAPDQTRIGQFAEHLGRSFWWVLQSLLTVPAAVWAGRKVQRAHQLHGVLIGLVVAATGLAMGFTMSVRTIAEFALTVGAGWLGGAMAAHHRTQQDRDQPTTR
;
A
#
# COMPACT_ATOMS: atom_id res chain seq x y z
N MET A 1 20.13 -6.44 8.49
CA MET A 1 18.85 -5.86 8.01
C MET A 1 19.03 -5.31 6.60
N LYS A 2 18.11 -5.59 5.65
CA LYS A 2 18.23 -5.09 4.27
C LYS A 2 17.34 -3.86 4.08
N TRP A 3 17.78 -2.73 4.63
CA TRP A 3 17.05 -1.45 4.63
C TRP A 3 16.57 -1.01 3.24
N GLY A 4 17.39 -1.21 2.20
CA GLY A 4 17.01 -0.84 0.83
C GLY A 4 15.73 -1.52 0.35
N ARG A 5 15.46 -2.77 0.76
CA ARG A 5 14.21 -3.47 0.39
C ARG A 5 12.99 -2.95 1.11
N ILE A 6 13.15 -2.54 2.37
CA ILE A 6 12.06 -1.95 3.16
C ILE A 6 11.65 -0.63 2.53
N LEU A 7 12.64 0.21 2.19
CA LEU A 7 12.41 1.49 1.53
C LEU A 7 11.78 1.30 0.14
N VAL A 8 12.34 0.40 -0.67
CA VAL A 8 11.78 0.12 -2.02
C VAL A 8 10.37 -0.42 -1.94
N ALA A 9 10.07 -1.34 -1.02
CA ALA A 9 8.72 -1.86 -0.83
C ALA A 9 7.76 -0.77 -0.34
N GLY A 10 8.16 0.04 0.64
CA GLY A 10 7.33 1.11 1.20
C GLY A 10 7.05 2.23 0.20
N ILE A 11 8.08 2.78 -0.43
CA ILE A 11 7.94 3.83 -1.45
C ILE A 11 7.21 3.28 -2.68
N GLY A 12 7.55 2.07 -3.12
CA GLY A 12 6.89 1.41 -4.26
C GLY A 12 5.39 1.23 -4.03
N THR A 13 4.97 0.88 -2.80
CA THR A 13 3.56 0.79 -2.43
C THR A 13 2.87 2.16 -2.56
N SER A 14 3.49 3.22 -2.04
CA SER A 14 2.93 4.58 -2.13
C SER A 14 2.82 5.06 -3.58
N VAL A 15 3.82 4.80 -4.41
CA VAL A 15 3.79 5.08 -5.86
C VAL A 15 2.69 4.29 -6.55
N ALA A 16 2.52 3.01 -6.22
CA ALA A 16 1.46 2.18 -6.79
C ALA A 16 0.06 2.71 -6.44
N VAL A 17 -0.16 3.15 -5.19
CA VAL A 17 -1.43 3.80 -4.78
C VAL A 17 -1.69 5.05 -5.61
N LEU A 18 -0.69 5.93 -5.76
CA LEU A 18 -0.81 7.13 -6.59
C LEU A 18 -1.17 6.81 -8.03
N LEU A 19 -0.50 5.81 -8.64
CA LEU A 19 -0.79 5.38 -10.00
C LEU A 19 -2.22 4.87 -10.15
N VAL A 20 -2.71 4.05 -9.22
CA VAL A 20 -4.09 3.55 -9.25
C VAL A 20 -5.08 4.69 -9.18
N ILE A 21 -4.91 5.63 -8.25
CA ILE A 21 -5.79 6.79 -8.11
C ILE A 21 -5.75 7.66 -9.38
N THR A 22 -4.56 7.91 -9.92
CA THR A 22 -4.40 8.70 -11.15
C THR A 22 -5.14 8.03 -12.31
N LEU A 23 -5.01 6.71 -12.47
CA LEU A 23 -5.71 5.97 -13.52
C LEU A 23 -7.23 6.05 -13.38
N VAL A 24 -7.75 5.92 -12.15
CA VAL A 24 -9.20 6.03 -11.90
C VAL A 24 -9.71 7.44 -12.19
N VAL A 25 -9.00 8.47 -11.74
CA VAL A 25 -9.37 9.88 -12.02
C VAL A 25 -9.30 10.18 -13.52
N THR A 26 -8.26 9.71 -14.20
CA THR A 26 -8.14 9.86 -15.66
C THR A 26 -9.27 9.17 -16.39
N GLY A 27 -9.63 7.93 -16.00
CA GLY A 27 -10.77 7.22 -16.56
C GLY A 27 -12.10 7.97 -16.38
N TYR A 28 -12.30 8.57 -15.19
CA TYR A 28 -13.46 9.42 -14.93
C TYR A 28 -13.47 10.68 -15.81
N ALA A 29 -12.32 11.33 -15.98
CA ALA A 29 -12.18 12.50 -16.86
C ALA A 29 -12.51 12.16 -18.32
N PHE A 30 -12.03 11.02 -18.82
CA PHE A 30 -12.40 10.53 -20.15
C PHE A 30 -13.90 10.30 -20.29
N LYS A 31 -14.53 9.63 -19.30
CA LYS A 31 -15.99 9.42 -19.30
C LYS A 31 -16.74 10.74 -19.42
N LEU A 32 -16.39 11.75 -18.60
CA LEU A 32 -17.00 13.07 -18.67
C LEU A 32 -16.79 13.76 -20.03
N ALA A 33 -15.59 13.66 -20.61
CA ALA A 33 -15.30 14.22 -21.93
C ALA A 33 -16.17 13.60 -23.03
N PHE A 34 -16.41 12.29 -22.98
CA PHE A 34 -17.32 11.61 -23.92
C PHE A 34 -18.77 12.03 -23.73
N GLU A 35 -19.25 12.21 -22.49
CA GLU A 35 -20.64 12.62 -22.21
C GLU A 35 -20.93 14.05 -22.72
N VAL A 36 -19.99 14.97 -22.54
CA VAL A 36 -20.15 16.40 -22.89
C VAL A 36 -19.77 16.67 -24.35
N ARG A 37 -19.14 15.73 -25.04
CA ARG A 37 -18.56 15.89 -26.41
C ARG A 37 -17.62 17.09 -26.50
N GLY A 38 -16.89 17.39 -25.42
CA GLY A 38 -16.00 18.56 -25.34
C GLY A 38 -15.06 18.50 -24.15
N ALA A 39 -14.54 19.65 -23.73
CA ALA A 39 -13.68 19.74 -22.57
C ALA A 39 -14.45 19.40 -21.28
N PRO A 40 -13.96 18.43 -20.47
CA PRO A 40 -14.65 18.05 -19.25
C PRO A 40 -14.57 19.13 -18.17
N ASP A 41 -15.55 19.18 -17.29
CA ASP A 41 -15.60 20.10 -16.16
C ASP A 41 -14.50 19.76 -15.15
N GLN A 42 -13.49 20.62 -15.07
CA GLN A 42 -12.33 20.46 -14.18
C GLN A 42 -12.73 20.45 -12.71
N THR A 43 -13.80 21.19 -12.35
CA THR A 43 -14.31 21.25 -10.98
C THR A 43 -14.84 19.89 -10.53
N ARG A 44 -15.59 19.21 -11.40
CA ARG A 44 -16.12 17.86 -11.12
C ARG A 44 -15.00 16.82 -11.01
N ILE A 45 -13.99 16.92 -11.86
CA ILE A 45 -12.82 16.02 -11.80
C ILE A 45 -12.08 16.24 -10.48
N GLY A 46 -11.86 17.49 -10.07
CA GLY A 46 -11.21 17.83 -8.81
C GLY A 46 -11.97 17.31 -7.59
N GLN A 47 -13.28 17.50 -7.53
CA GLN A 47 -14.14 16.98 -6.45
C GLN A 47 -14.11 15.46 -6.39
N PHE A 48 -14.16 14.78 -7.53
CA PHE A 48 -14.06 13.33 -7.59
C PHE A 48 -12.69 12.83 -7.10
N ALA A 49 -11.60 13.47 -7.53
CA ALA A 49 -10.25 13.13 -7.10
C ALA A 49 -10.06 13.31 -5.58
N GLU A 50 -10.59 14.41 -5.03
CA GLU A 50 -10.56 14.69 -3.60
C GLU A 50 -11.38 13.65 -2.79
N HIS A 51 -12.58 13.34 -3.24
CA HIS A 51 -13.43 12.34 -2.62
C HIS A 51 -12.79 10.95 -2.67
N LEU A 52 -12.23 10.56 -3.80
CA LEU A 52 -11.52 9.30 -3.98
C LEU A 52 -10.29 9.23 -3.07
N GLY A 53 -9.49 10.28 -3.04
CA GLY A 53 -8.34 10.40 -2.16
C GLY A 53 -8.71 10.26 -0.68
N ARG A 54 -9.74 10.97 -0.23
CA ARG A 54 -10.19 10.88 1.17
C ARG A 54 -10.77 9.52 1.56
N SER A 55 -11.53 8.88 0.67
CA SER A 55 -12.29 7.68 1.01
C SER A 55 -11.54 6.38 0.75
N PHE A 56 -10.75 6.33 -0.33
CA PHE A 56 -10.14 5.09 -0.81
C PHE A 56 -8.63 5.01 -0.60
N TRP A 57 -7.94 6.12 -0.34
CA TRP A 57 -6.50 6.14 -0.16
C TRP A 57 -6.03 5.10 0.87
N TRP A 58 -6.59 5.13 2.06
CA TRP A 58 -6.20 4.26 3.18
C TRP A 58 -6.52 2.79 2.91
N VAL A 59 -7.64 2.50 2.23
CA VAL A 59 -8.02 1.12 1.85
C VAL A 59 -7.01 0.57 0.85
N LEU A 60 -6.73 1.31 -0.22
CA LEU A 60 -5.76 0.94 -1.24
C LEU A 60 -4.35 0.79 -0.64
N GLN A 61 -3.96 1.73 0.21
CA GLN A 61 -2.67 1.71 0.88
C GLN A 61 -2.52 0.46 1.76
N SER A 62 -3.50 0.14 2.60
CA SER A 62 -3.49 -1.05 3.44
C SER A 62 -3.50 -2.33 2.60
N LEU A 63 -4.33 -2.39 1.57
CA LEU A 63 -4.45 -3.55 0.68
C LEU A 63 -3.14 -3.83 -0.08
N LEU A 64 -2.47 -2.80 -0.60
CA LEU A 64 -1.21 -2.94 -1.33
C LEU A 64 -0.01 -3.17 -0.40
N THR A 65 -0.09 -2.75 0.86
CA THR A 65 0.97 -3.01 1.85
C THR A 65 1.13 -4.50 2.16
N VAL A 66 0.03 -5.28 2.19
CA VAL A 66 0.09 -6.72 2.46
C VAL A 66 0.96 -7.46 1.45
N PRO A 67 0.70 -7.43 0.12
CA PRO A 67 1.53 -8.13 -0.85
C PRO A 67 2.96 -7.60 -0.90
N ALA A 68 3.18 -6.30 -0.69
CA ALA A 68 4.51 -5.72 -0.60
C ALA A 68 5.31 -6.28 0.60
N ALA A 69 4.66 -6.41 1.77
CA ALA A 69 5.25 -6.99 2.97
C ALA A 69 5.53 -8.49 2.80
N VAL A 70 4.62 -9.24 2.16
CA VAL A 70 4.82 -10.66 1.81
C VAL A 70 6.01 -10.82 0.87
N TRP A 71 6.07 -10.00 -0.20
CA TRP A 71 7.16 -10.06 -1.17
C TRP A 71 8.53 -9.75 -0.55
N ALA A 72 8.60 -8.70 0.26
CA ALA A 72 9.82 -8.35 0.95
C ALA A 72 10.21 -9.40 2.01
N GLY A 73 9.22 -9.93 2.74
CA GLY A 73 9.40 -10.93 3.79
C GLY A 73 9.90 -12.28 3.28
N ARG A 74 9.46 -12.74 2.09
CA ARG A 74 9.90 -14.03 1.51
C ARG A 74 11.42 -14.16 1.32
N LYS A 75 12.13 -13.04 1.18
CA LYS A 75 13.58 -13.01 0.94
C LYS A 75 14.41 -12.73 2.19
N VAL A 76 13.79 -12.70 3.38
CA VAL A 76 14.45 -12.47 4.66
C VAL A 76 14.51 -13.77 5.44
N GLN A 77 15.66 -14.07 6.07
CA GLN A 77 15.85 -15.34 6.78
C GLN A 77 15.30 -15.34 8.21
N ARG A 78 15.22 -14.16 8.85
CA ARG A 78 14.74 -13.99 10.23
C ARG A 78 13.94 -12.69 10.35
N ALA A 79 13.06 -12.62 11.37
CA ALA A 79 12.30 -11.41 11.71
C ALA A 79 11.35 -10.88 10.61
N HIS A 80 10.61 -11.77 9.94
CA HIS A 80 9.65 -11.46 8.87
C HIS A 80 8.59 -10.44 9.32
N GLN A 81 8.05 -10.62 10.54
CA GLN A 81 7.04 -9.72 11.10
C GLN A 81 7.59 -8.31 11.32
N LEU A 82 8.84 -8.20 11.78
CA LEU A 82 9.50 -6.91 12.03
C LEU A 82 9.74 -6.14 10.71
N HIS A 83 10.08 -6.86 9.63
CA HIS A 83 10.20 -6.26 8.30
C HIS A 83 8.84 -5.77 7.78
N GLY A 84 7.78 -6.55 7.99
CA GLY A 84 6.42 -6.15 7.63
C GLY A 84 5.96 -4.89 8.36
N VAL A 85 6.18 -4.81 9.68
CA VAL A 85 5.89 -3.62 10.49
C VAL A 85 6.68 -2.40 9.99
N LEU A 86 7.96 -2.57 9.70
CA LEU A 86 8.80 -1.47 9.18
C LEU A 86 8.32 -0.97 7.81
N ILE A 87 7.88 -1.86 6.92
CA ILE A 87 7.29 -1.47 5.65
C ILE A 87 5.99 -0.68 5.89
N GLY A 88 5.10 -1.17 6.75
CA GLY A 88 3.89 -0.46 7.14
C GLY A 88 4.19 0.93 7.72
N LEU A 89 5.22 1.06 8.55
CA LEU A 89 5.70 2.34 9.10
C LEU A 89 6.18 3.30 8.00
N VAL A 90 7.00 2.83 7.05
CA VAL A 90 7.48 3.66 5.92
C VAL A 90 6.32 4.12 5.06
N VAL A 91 5.37 3.23 4.73
CA VAL A 91 4.17 3.56 3.95
C VAL A 91 3.32 4.61 4.68
N ALA A 92 3.08 4.41 5.97
CA ALA A 92 2.29 5.34 6.79
C ALA A 92 2.98 6.71 6.94
N ALA A 93 4.31 6.73 7.16
CA ALA A 93 5.10 7.95 7.23
C ALA A 93 5.09 8.72 5.89
N THR A 94 5.13 8.02 4.76
CA THR A 94 5.01 8.64 3.43
C THR A 94 3.64 9.29 3.25
N GLY A 95 2.57 8.64 3.72
CA GLY A 95 1.23 9.21 3.73
C GLY A 95 1.15 10.50 4.54
N LEU A 96 1.72 10.52 5.76
CA LEU A 96 1.78 11.72 6.60
C LEU A 96 2.57 12.87 5.93
N ALA A 97 3.69 12.56 5.28
CA ALA A 97 4.51 13.56 4.58
C ALA A 97 3.78 14.21 3.40
N MET A 98 2.74 13.58 2.86
CA MET A 98 1.90 14.13 1.79
C MET A 98 0.83 15.13 2.27
N GLY A 99 0.88 15.58 3.52
CA GLY A 99 0.04 16.69 4.00
C GLY A 99 -1.25 16.27 4.70
N PHE A 100 -1.34 15.07 5.22
CA PHE A 100 -2.48 14.67 6.05
C PHE A 100 -2.39 15.34 7.43
N THR A 101 -3.45 16.04 7.81
CA THR A 101 -3.57 16.62 9.15
C THR A 101 -3.73 15.52 10.20
N MET A 102 -3.08 15.67 11.35
CA MET A 102 -3.26 14.74 12.47
C MET A 102 -4.70 14.80 12.99
N SER A 103 -5.46 13.75 12.73
CA SER A 103 -6.82 13.54 13.23
C SER A 103 -6.92 12.13 13.80
N VAL A 104 -7.96 11.86 14.59
CA VAL A 104 -8.25 10.51 15.08
C VAL A 104 -8.36 9.49 13.93
N ARG A 105 -8.91 9.94 12.80
CA ARG A 105 -9.00 9.13 11.58
C ARG A 105 -7.60 8.78 11.04
N THR A 106 -6.69 9.74 10.98
CA THR A 106 -5.32 9.54 10.50
C THR A 106 -4.57 8.54 11.39
N ILE A 107 -4.80 8.58 12.71
CA ILE A 107 -4.22 7.61 13.65
C ILE A 107 -4.76 6.19 13.37
N ALA A 108 -6.05 6.06 13.13
CA ALA A 108 -6.66 4.76 12.77
C ALA A 108 -6.13 4.22 11.44
N GLU A 109 -6.01 5.06 10.42
CA GLU A 109 -5.44 4.73 9.11
C GLU A 109 -3.97 4.29 9.24
N PHE A 110 -3.20 4.97 10.08
CA PHE A 110 -1.82 4.61 10.41
C PHE A 110 -1.75 3.23 11.06
N ALA A 111 -2.57 2.98 12.09
CA ALA A 111 -2.61 1.71 12.79
C ALA A 111 -3.01 0.55 11.85
N LEU A 112 -3.98 0.77 10.96
CA LEU A 112 -4.41 -0.20 9.96
C LEU A 112 -3.29 -0.53 8.95
N THR A 113 -2.56 0.48 8.47
CA THR A 113 -1.45 0.28 7.53
C THR A 113 -0.30 -0.50 8.16
N VAL A 114 0.05 -0.18 9.42
CA VAL A 114 1.06 -0.92 10.18
C VAL A 114 0.59 -2.35 10.47
N GLY A 115 -0.68 -2.53 10.83
CA GLY A 115 -1.30 -3.84 11.02
C GLY A 115 -1.30 -4.69 9.73
N ALA A 116 -1.59 -4.08 8.59
CA ALA A 116 -1.50 -4.74 7.28
C ALA A 116 -0.07 -5.20 6.97
N GLY A 117 0.93 -4.37 7.28
CA GLY A 117 2.34 -4.73 7.18
C GLY A 117 2.70 -5.92 8.07
N TRP A 118 2.25 -5.92 9.33
CA TRP A 118 2.46 -7.03 10.26
C TRP A 118 1.83 -8.33 9.75
N LEU A 119 0.58 -8.28 9.26
CA LEU A 119 -0.12 -9.42 8.67
C LEU A 119 0.64 -9.99 7.47
N GLY A 120 1.11 -9.14 6.56
CA GLY A 120 1.91 -9.55 5.42
C GLY A 120 3.22 -10.24 5.84
N GLY A 121 3.88 -9.72 6.87
CA GLY A 121 5.06 -10.34 7.47
C GLY A 121 4.78 -11.70 8.11
N ALA A 122 3.65 -11.86 8.80
CA ALA A 122 3.20 -13.12 9.40
C ALA A 122 2.87 -14.16 8.32
N MET A 123 2.20 -13.78 7.24
CA MET A 123 1.92 -14.66 6.09
C MET A 123 3.22 -15.14 5.43
N ALA A 124 4.20 -14.25 5.26
CA ALA A 124 5.50 -14.63 4.70
C ALA A 124 6.24 -15.65 5.59
N ALA A 125 6.13 -15.54 6.90
CA ALA A 125 6.71 -16.50 7.85
C ALA A 125 6.03 -17.86 7.76
N HIS A 126 4.70 -17.90 7.65
CA HIS A 126 3.93 -19.15 7.58
C HIS A 126 4.25 -19.96 6.31
N HIS A 127 4.32 -19.31 5.16
CA HIS A 127 4.68 -19.96 3.89
C HIS A 127 6.05 -20.63 3.93
N ARG A 128 7.00 -20.04 4.64
CA ARG A 128 8.35 -20.62 4.74
C ARG A 128 8.37 -21.86 5.61
N THR A 129 7.63 -21.87 6.72
CA THR A 129 7.54 -23.04 7.59
C THR A 129 6.94 -24.25 6.86
N GLN A 130 6.03 -24.03 5.91
CA GLN A 130 5.50 -25.10 5.07
C GLN A 130 6.54 -25.61 4.08
N GLN A 131 7.27 -24.72 3.39
CA GLN A 131 8.33 -25.13 2.45
C GLN A 131 9.44 -25.94 3.11
N ASP A 132 9.84 -25.58 4.34
CA ASP A 132 10.87 -26.32 5.09
C ASP A 132 10.38 -27.71 5.54
N ARG A 133 9.06 -27.92 5.69
CA ARG A 133 8.46 -29.23 5.99
C ARG A 133 8.36 -30.15 4.78
N ASP A 134 8.19 -29.58 3.59
CA ASP A 134 7.99 -30.33 2.34
C ASP A 134 9.33 -30.71 1.66
N GLN A 135 10.45 -30.20 2.16
CA GLN A 135 11.77 -30.65 1.70
C GLN A 135 12.17 -31.95 2.43
N PRO A 136 12.17 -33.12 1.73
CA PRO A 136 12.65 -34.32 2.34
C PRO A 136 14.13 -34.14 2.71
N THR A 137 14.48 -34.45 3.96
CA THR A 137 15.85 -34.50 4.45
C THR A 137 16.60 -35.56 3.66
N THR A 138 17.16 -35.19 2.52
CA THR A 138 18.19 -35.96 1.83
C THR A 138 19.46 -35.89 2.69
N ARG A 139 19.61 -36.84 3.60
CA ARG A 139 20.87 -37.23 4.22
C ARG A 139 21.36 -38.52 3.59
#